data_52304e7b6bf6da7964121315c9bf699d
#
_entry.id   52304e7b6bf6da7964121315c9bf699d
#
_cell.length_a   1.000
_cell.length_b   1.000
_cell.length_c   1.000
_cell.angle_alpha   90.00
_cell.angle_beta   90.00
_cell.angle_gamma   90.00
#
_symmetry.space_group_name_H-M   'P 1'
#
loop_
_entity.id
_entity.type
_entity.pdbx_description
1 polymer ?
#
loop_
_entity_poly.entity_id
_entity_poly.type
_entity_poly.pdbx_seq_one_letter_code
_entity_poly.pdbx_strand_id
1 'polypeptide(L)'
;MSDARQRVLEHLLAHSVRRGDFTLKSGRSSTWFIDSKQTICAPEVMVDVAGLLLERIPENVTAIGGLTMGADGASFITAGVAATRGRFLRAFSVRKEEKDHGAGGRIAGRLFADDVVVITEDTVTRGTSLLEAARAVRDYGARVVLLLAVVDRGGTAAAMAAEEGWAFDALFSAADLGFDYEGA
;
A
#
# COMPACT_ATOMS: atom_id res chain seq x y z
N MET A 1 -1.49 9.06 20.26
CA MET A 1 -1.56 9.04 18.78
C MET A 1 -0.79 10.25 18.29
N SER A 2 0.07 10.15 17.27
CA SER A 2 0.77 11.34 16.74
C SER A 2 -0.22 12.29 16.07
N ASP A 3 0.10 13.59 16.05
CA ASP A 3 -0.73 14.62 15.42
C ASP A 3 -0.97 14.34 13.92
N ALA A 4 0.07 13.85 13.20
CA ALA A 4 -0.02 13.42 11.81
C ALA A 4 -1.01 12.24 11.62
N ARG A 5 -0.97 11.23 12.50
CA ARG A 5 -1.89 10.09 12.43
C ARG A 5 -3.34 10.54 12.64
N GLN A 6 -3.57 11.48 13.54
CA GLN A 6 -4.91 12.02 13.79
C GLN A 6 -5.43 12.78 12.56
N ARG A 7 -4.62 13.66 11.95
CA ARG A 7 -5.02 14.40 10.74
C ARG A 7 -5.37 13.45 9.57
N VAL A 8 -4.54 12.43 9.34
CA VAL A 8 -4.80 11.45 8.26
C VAL A 8 -6.07 10.66 8.54
N LEU A 9 -6.31 10.23 9.80
CA LEU A 9 -7.54 9.53 10.19
C LEU A 9 -8.79 10.38 9.94
N GLU A 10 -8.77 11.63 10.39
CA GLU A 10 -9.88 12.57 10.19
C GLU A 10 -10.15 12.80 8.69
N HIS A 11 -9.09 12.94 7.90
CA HIS A 11 -9.22 13.11 6.45
C HIS A 11 -9.77 11.85 5.77
N LEU A 12 -9.33 10.65 6.18
CA LEU A 12 -9.89 9.38 5.69
C LEU A 12 -11.40 9.30 5.95
N LEU A 13 -11.81 9.61 7.18
CA LEU A 13 -13.22 9.57 7.58
C LEU A 13 -14.09 10.60 6.85
N ALA A 14 -13.54 11.80 6.60
CA ALA A 14 -14.27 12.88 5.95
C ALA A 14 -14.35 12.74 4.42
N HIS A 15 -13.33 12.21 3.77
CA HIS A 15 -13.19 12.30 2.30
C HIS A 15 -13.10 10.95 1.60
N SER A 16 -12.60 9.90 2.27
CA SER A 16 -12.36 8.57 1.65
C SER A 16 -13.45 7.56 1.99
N VAL A 17 -14.00 7.61 3.20
CA VAL A 17 -15.00 6.67 3.69
C VAL A 17 -16.41 7.09 3.28
N ARG A 18 -17.19 6.15 2.79
CA ARG A 18 -18.61 6.32 2.48
C ARG A 18 -19.41 5.23 3.17
N ARG A 19 -20.49 5.60 3.87
CA ARG A 19 -21.46 4.69 4.48
C ARG A 19 -22.63 4.49 3.52
N GLY A 20 -23.16 3.27 3.45
CA GLY A 20 -24.28 2.93 2.57
C GLY A 20 -24.24 1.47 2.16
N ASP A 21 -25.19 1.04 1.35
CA ASP A 21 -25.21 -0.32 0.80
C ASP A 21 -24.41 -0.38 -0.50
N PHE A 22 -23.34 -1.14 -0.48
CA PHE A 22 -22.46 -1.34 -1.62
C PHE A 22 -22.40 -2.81 -2.03
N THR A 23 -22.29 -3.06 -3.33
CA THR A 23 -21.93 -4.38 -3.85
C THR A 23 -20.46 -4.35 -4.25
N LEU A 24 -19.63 -5.16 -3.58
CA LEU A 24 -18.21 -5.28 -3.87
C LEU A 24 -17.97 -6.03 -5.19
N LYS A 25 -16.75 -5.92 -5.75
CA LYS A 25 -16.36 -6.69 -6.95
C LYS A 25 -16.49 -8.20 -6.79
N SER A 26 -16.47 -8.70 -5.55
CA SER A 26 -16.71 -10.11 -5.21
C SER A 26 -18.19 -10.52 -5.25
N GLY A 27 -19.12 -9.57 -5.48
CA GLY A 27 -20.58 -9.77 -5.39
C GLY A 27 -21.13 -9.70 -3.96
N ARG A 28 -20.30 -9.51 -2.95
CA ARG A 28 -20.71 -9.42 -1.54
C ARG A 28 -21.24 -8.02 -1.22
N SER A 29 -22.26 -7.96 -0.34
CA SER A 29 -22.75 -6.70 0.22
C SER A 29 -21.77 -6.14 1.26
N SER A 30 -21.69 -4.83 1.33
CA SER A 30 -20.92 -4.08 2.32
C SER A 30 -21.70 -2.86 2.76
N THR A 31 -21.58 -2.49 4.04
CA THR A 31 -22.20 -1.29 4.60
C THR A 31 -21.32 -0.05 4.50
N TRP A 32 -20.13 -0.19 3.97
CA TRP A 32 -19.19 0.89 3.77
C TRP A 32 -18.23 0.64 2.59
N PHE A 33 -17.73 1.71 2.04
CA PHE A 33 -16.74 1.71 0.97
C PHE A 33 -15.64 2.70 1.31
N ILE A 34 -14.42 2.46 0.86
CA ILE A 34 -13.31 3.39 0.99
C ILE A 34 -12.60 3.58 -0.35
N ASP A 35 -12.37 4.85 -0.71
CA ASP A 35 -11.44 5.28 -1.75
C ASP A 35 -10.30 6.06 -1.09
N SER A 36 -9.32 5.33 -0.60
CA SER A 36 -8.17 5.89 0.13
C SER A 36 -7.32 6.84 -0.71
N LYS A 37 -7.42 6.81 -2.06
CA LYS A 37 -6.73 7.76 -2.95
C LYS A 37 -7.19 9.20 -2.74
N GLN A 38 -8.45 9.41 -2.30
CA GLN A 38 -8.94 10.75 -1.93
C GLN A 38 -8.13 11.36 -0.78
N THR A 39 -7.50 10.54 0.06
CA THR A 39 -6.61 10.99 1.14
C THR A 39 -5.15 10.93 0.72
N ILE A 40 -4.69 9.82 0.15
CA ILE A 40 -3.27 9.63 -0.22
C ILE A 40 -2.80 10.70 -1.22
N CYS A 41 -3.68 11.15 -2.12
CA CYS A 41 -3.36 12.15 -3.14
C CYS A 41 -3.77 13.58 -2.73
N ALA A 42 -4.29 13.79 -1.51
CA ALA A 42 -4.71 15.11 -1.03
C ALA A 42 -3.51 15.91 -0.50
N PRO A 43 -3.24 17.12 -1.03
CA PRO A 43 -2.06 17.91 -0.66
C PRO A 43 -2.03 18.27 0.84
N GLU A 44 -3.19 18.32 1.50
CA GLU A 44 -3.33 18.65 2.92
C GLU A 44 -2.69 17.60 3.84
N VAL A 45 -2.69 16.32 3.43
CA VAL A 45 -2.28 15.19 4.28
C VAL A 45 -1.33 14.19 3.62
N MET A 46 -1.06 14.31 2.30
CA MET A 46 -0.22 13.35 1.60
C MET A 46 1.20 13.22 2.20
N VAL A 47 1.76 14.31 2.73
CA VAL A 47 3.07 14.31 3.38
C VAL A 47 3.02 13.59 4.72
N ASP A 48 1.91 13.73 5.46
CA ASP A 48 1.68 13.00 6.71
C ASP A 48 1.54 11.49 6.45
N VAL A 49 0.78 11.09 5.41
CA VAL A 49 0.68 9.67 4.98
C VAL A 49 2.08 9.11 4.68
N ALA A 50 2.88 9.82 3.89
CA ALA A 50 4.24 9.39 3.57
C ALA A 50 5.13 9.31 4.82
N GLY A 51 5.00 10.25 5.74
CA GLY A 51 5.71 10.25 7.02
C GLY A 51 5.39 9.01 7.85
N LEU A 52 4.10 8.68 7.99
CA LEU A 52 3.62 7.51 8.72
C LEU A 52 4.08 6.18 8.07
N LEU A 53 4.10 6.12 6.74
CA LEU A 53 4.66 4.95 6.04
C LEU A 53 6.16 4.82 6.32
N LEU A 54 6.92 5.91 6.26
CA LEU A 54 8.36 5.92 6.52
C LEU A 54 8.73 5.45 7.94
N GLU A 55 7.90 5.74 8.94
CA GLU A 55 8.06 5.25 10.32
C GLU A 55 7.99 3.72 10.44
N ARG A 56 7.31 3.06 9.49
CA ARG A 56 7.14 1.59 9.45
C ARG A 56 8.16 0.89 8.56
N ILE A 57 8.81 1.62 7.67
CA ILE A 57 9.74 1.06 6.69
C ILE A 57 11.13 0.88 7.32
N PRO A 58 11.67 -0.37 7.43
CA PRO A 58 13.00 -0.63 7.95
C PRO A 58 14.09 0.20 7.25
N GLU A 59 15.12 0.60 8.00
CA GLU A 59 16.17 1.48 7.47
C GLU A 59 16.96 0.89 6.29
N ASN A 60 17.11 -0.43 6.26
CA ASN A 60 17.81 -1.15 5.20
C ASN A 60 17.02 -1.31 3.90
N VAL A 61 15.77 -0.83 3.85
CA VAL A 61 14.96 -0.85 2.63
C VAL A 61 15.49 0.17 1.64
N THR A 62 15.62 -0.25 0.38
CA THR A 62 16.19 0.54 -0.71
C THR A 62 15.19 0.87 -1.82
N ALA A 63 14.04 0.15 -1.85
CA ALA A 63 13.00 0.41 -2.83
C ALA A 63 11.59 0.21 -2.26
N ILE A 64 10.61 0.94 -2.81
CA ILE A 64 9.20 0.88 -2.47
C ILE A 64 8.36 0.87 -3.74
N GLY A 65 7.32 0.03 -3.77
CA GLY A 65 6.43 -0.08 -4.90
C GLY A 65 5.28 -1.02 -4.63
N GLY A 66 4.49 -1.32 -5.65
CA GLY A 66 3.37 -2.26 -5.55
C GLY A 66 2.55 -2.30 -6.83
N LEU A 67 1.38 -2.96 -6.78
CA LEU A 67 0.56 -3.15 -7.96
C LEU A 67 -0.10 -1.82 -8.40
N THR A 68 0.14 -1.45 -9.66
CA THR A 68 -0.51 -0.26 -10.24
C THR A 68 -2.03 -0.48 -10.31
N MET A 69 -2.86 0.48 -10.01
CA MET A 69 -2.73 1.87 -9.69
C MET A 69 -2.82 2.13 -8.16
N GLY A 70 -3.16 1.10 -7.38
CA GLY A 70 -3.43 1.21 -5.94
C GLY A 70 -2.20 1.71 -5.17
N ALA A 71 -1.05 1.10 -5.44
CA ALA A 71 0.19 1.40 -4.74
C ALA A 71 0.87 2.71 -5.16
N ASP A 72 0.60 3.21 -6.38
CA ASP A 72 1.44 4.24 -7.01
C ASP A 72 1.50 5.53 -6.19
N GLY A 73 0.34 6.04 -5.74
CA GLY A 73 0.28 7.28 -4.95
C GLY A 73 1.09 7.17 -3.65
N ALA A 74 0.89 6.09 -2.90
CA ALA A 74 1.59 5.85 -1.64
C ALA A 74 3.10 5.66 -1.84
N SER A 75 3.51 4.88 -2.86
CA SER A 75 4.92 4.61 -3.16
C SER A 75 5.67 5.89 -3.55
N PHE A 76 5.12 6.64 -4.50
CA PHE A 76 5.83 7.77 -5.09
C PHE A 76 5.94 8.93 -4.11
N ILE A 77 4.89 9.25 -3.37
CA ILE A 77 4.96 10.31 -2.36
C ILE A 77 5.91 9.92 -1.22
N THR A 78 5.90 8.65 -0.79
CA THR A 78 6.79 8.16 0.26
C THR A 78 8.26 8.26 -0.17
N ALA A 79 8.60 7.84 -1.38
CA ALA A 79 9.95 7.97 -1.92
C ALA A 79 10.37 9.45 -2.06
N GLY A 80 9.45 10.31 -2.51
CA GLY A 80 9.71 11.76 -2.61
C GLY A 80 9.98 12.40 -1.25
N VAL A 81 9.15 12.12 -0.25
CA VAL A 81 9.33 12.64 1.13
C VAL A 81 10.59 12.07 1.77
N ALA A 82 10.91 10.78 1.56
CA ALA A 82 12.15 10.17 2.02
C ALA A 82 13.38 10.93 1.49
N ALA A 83 13.39 11.26 0.19
CA ALA A 83 14.49 12.00 -0.44
C ALA A 83 14.70 13.39 0.19
N THR A 84 13.64 14.11 0.54
CA THR A 84 13.76 15.41 1.25
C THR A 84 14.34 15.27 2.65
N ARG A 85 14.28 14.07 3.24
CA ARG A 85 14.86 13.74 4.56
C ARG A 85 16.24 13.06 4.46
N GLY A 86 16.84 13.03 3.26
CA GLY A 86 18.15 12.42 3.03
C GLY A 86 18.13 10.89 2.93
N ARG A 87 16.95 10.25 2.88
CA ARG A 87 16.79 8.82 2.70
C ARG A 87 16.37 8.51 1.25
N PHE A 88 17.20 7.78 0.53
CA PHE A 88 16.97 7.51 -0.89
C PHE A 88 16.29 6.14 -1.09
N LEU A 89 14.97 6.16 -1.31
CA LEU A 89 14.19 5.01 -1.72
C LEU A 89 13.91 5.09 -3.23
N ARG A 90 14.22 4.05 -3.98
CA ARG A 90 13.78 3.92 -5.37
C ARG A 90 12.28 3.62 -5.40
N ALA A 91 11.55 4.23 -6.32
CA ALA A 91 10.13 3.94 -6.50
C ALA A 91 9.88 3.20 -7.81
N PHE A 92 8.96 2.24 -7.78
CA PHE A 92 8.56 1.45 -8.94
C PHE A 92 7.06 1.07 -8.85
N SER A 93 6.50 0.66 -9.99
CA SER A 93 5.17 0.06 -10.07
C SER A 93 5.27 -1.36 -10.62
N VAL A 94 4.39 -2.24 -10.16
CA VAL A 94 4.17 -3.56 -10.73
C VAL A 94 2.93 -3.50 -11.63
N ARG A 95 3.08 -3.78 -12.91
CA ARG A 95 1.96 -3.85 -13.85
C ARG A 95 1.13 -5.12 -13.61
N LYS A 96 -0.17 -5.04 -13.85
CA LYS A 96 -1.08 -6.21 -13.81
C LYS A 96 -0.74 -7.22 -14.90
N GLU A 97 -0.34 -6.73 -16.06
CA GLU A 97 0.03 -7.54 -17.23
C GLU A 97 1.44 -7.19 -17.68
N GLU A 98 2.11 -8.16 -18.28
CA GLU A 98 3.40 -7.92 -18.91
C GLU A 98 3.26 -7.00 -20.11
N LYS A 99 4.30 -6.21 -20.37
CA LYS A 99 4.37 -5.38 -21.56
C LYS A 99 5.16 -6.12 -22.63
N ASP A 100 4.52 -6.36 -23.77
CA ASP A 100 5.13 -7.09 -24.90
C ASP A 100 6.16 -6.27 -25.69
N HIS A 101 6.24 -4.95 -25.45
CA HIS A 101 7.09 -4.04 -26.21
C HIS A 101 7.98 -3.18 -25.30
N GLY A 102 9.19 -2.87 -25.77
CA GLY A 102 10.21 -2.09 -25.05
C GLY A 102 11.04 -2.95 -24.10
N ALA A 103 11.31 -2.48 -22.87
CA ALA A 103 12.10 -3.21 -21.87
C ALA A 103 11.41 -4.46 -21.30
N GLY A 104 10.18 -4.76 -21.73
CA GLY A 104 9.43 -5.94 -21.30
C GLY A 104 9.09 -5.99 -19.80
N GLY A 105 8.35 -7.07 -19.38
CA GLY A 105 8.16 -7.43 -17.99
C GLY A 105 7.11 -6.59 -17.23
N ARG A 106 6.93 -6.96 -15.96
CA ARG A 106 5.92 -6.35 -15.07
C ARG A 106 6.42 -5.15 -14.28
N ILE A 107 7.71 -4.93 -14.17
CA ILE A 107 8.28 -3.84 -13.38
C ILE A 107 8.37 -2.56 -14.24
N ALA A 108 7.88 -1.45 -13.69
CA ALA A 108 8.01 -0.12 -14.28
C ALA A 108 8.62 0.83 -13.24
N GLY A 109 9.62 1.61 -13.64
CA GLY A 109 10.39 2.46 -12.74
C GLY A 109 11.73 1.85 -12.39
N ARG A 110 12.23 2.10 -11.18
CA ARG A 110 13.61 1.81 -10.83
C ARG A 110 13.70 0.76 -9.72
N LEU A 111 13.89 -0.50 -10.12
CA LEU A 111 14.11 -1.64 -9.23
C LEU A 111 15.34 -2.44 -9.73
N PHE A 112 16.16 -2.93 -8.79
CA PHE A 112 17.31 -3.79 -9.04
C PHE A 112 17.20 -5.11 -8.29
N ALA A 113 17.86 -6.16 -8.77
CA ALA A 113 17.78 -7.49 -8.15
C ALA A 113 18.38 -7.56 -6.73
N ASP A 114 19.27 -6.64 -6.37
CA ASP A 114 19.86 -6.53 -5.04
C ASP A 114 19.06 -5.61 -4.07
N ASP A 115 17.91 -5.09 -4.52
CA ASP A 115 17.08 -4.24 -3.68
C ASP A 115 16.41 -4.99 -2.53
N VAL A 116 16.32 -4.29 -1.40
CA VAL A 116 15.47 -4.66 -0.26
C VAL A 116 14.19 -3.83 -0.35
N VAL A 117 13.04 -4.51 -0.46
CA VAL A 117 11.80 -3.93 -0.95
C VAL A 117 10.69 -3.95 0.08
N VAL A 118 9.95 -2.85 0.19
CA VAL A 118 8.62 -2.80 0.76
C VAL A 118 7.60 -2.75 -0.37
N ILE A 119 6.62 -3.66 -0.32
CA ILE A 119 5.44 -3.61 -1.18
C ILE A 119 4.35 -2.84 -0.47
N THR A 120 3.78 -1.84 -1.12
CA THR A 120 2.69 -1.05 -0.55
C THR A 120 1.38 -1.20 -1.34
N GLU A 121 0.28 -0.90 -0.68
CA GLU A 121 -1.07 -0.83 -1.27
C GLU A 121 -1.87 0.27 -0.58
N ASP A 122 -2.80 0.87 -1.28
CA ASP A 122 -3.67 1.90 -0.72
C ASP A 122 -4.71 1.31 0.25
N THR A 123 -5.44 0.29 -0.18
CA THR A 123 -6.44 -0.42 0.64
C THR A 123 -6.39 -1.91 0.39
N VAL A 124 -6.27 -2.67 1.45
CA VAL A 124 -6.25 -4.13 1.40
C VAL A 124 -7.54 -4.71 1.97
N THR A 125 -8.18 -5.61 1.21
CA THR A 125 -9.31 -6.41 1.71
C THR A 125 -8.88 -7.85 1.91
N ARG A 126 -8.42 -8.54 0.87
CA ARG A 126 -7.94 -9.94 0.95
C ARG A 126 -6.42 -10.06 0.86
N GLY A 127 -5.72 -9.04 0.42
CA GLY A 127 -4.26 -9.10 0.24
C GLY A 127 -3.79 -9.63 -1.12
N THR A 128 -4.71 -10.04 -2.00
CA THR A 128 -4.33 -10.68 -3.28
C THR A 128 -3.45 -9.80 -4.17
N SER A 129 -3.79 -8.51 -4.33
CA SER A 129 -2.98 -7.56 -5.12
C SER A 129 -1.60 -7.32 -4.49
N LEU A 130 -1.56 -7.24 -3.16
CA LEU A 130 -0.32 -7.05 -2.40
C LEU A 130 0.63 -8.25 -2.59
N LEU A 131 0.09 -9.48 -2.45
CA LEU A 131 0.84 -10.71 -2.65
C LEU A 131 1.26 -10.89 -4.11
N GLU A 132 0.41 -10.53 -5.06
CA GLU A 132 0.74 -10.57 -6.49
C GLU A 132 1.96 -9.67 -6.80
N ALA A 133 1.97 -8.45 -6.27
CA ALA A 133 3.12 -7.55 -6.43
C ALA A 133 4.38 -8.10 -5.76
N ALA A 134 4.26 -8.67 -4.56
CA ALA A 134 5.38 -9.26 -3.83
C ALA A 134 6.00 -10.44 -4.58
N ARG A 135 5.17 -11.33 -5.15
CA ARG A 135 5.64 -12.44 -5.98
C ARG A 135 6.37 -11.94 -7.23
N ALA A 136 5.81 -10.95 -7.95
CA ALA A 136 6.44 -10.37 -9.12
C ALA A 136 7.80 -9.75 -8.81
N VAL A 137 7.96 -9.10 -7.66
CA VAL A 137 9.23 -8.52 -7.21
C VAL A 137 10.23 -9.61 -6.79
N ARG A 138 9.77 -10.66 -6.09
CA ARG A 138 10.61 -11.84 -5.77
C ARG A 138 11.09 -12.53 -7.04
N ASP A 139 10.22 -12.73 -8.02
CA ASP A 139 10.53 -13.40 -9.28
C ASP A 139 11.46 -12.54 -10.16
N TYR A 140 11.43 -11.21 -9.99
CA TYR A 140 12.40 -10.27 -10.56
C TYR A 140 13.80 -10.41 -9.93
N GLY A 141 13.91 -10.98 -8.71
CA GLY A 141 15.16 -11.23 -7.99
C GLY A 141 15.39 -10.31 -6.79
N ALA A 142 14.51 -9.33 -6.52
CA ALA A 142 14.63 -8.45 -5.35
C ALA A 142 14.02 -9.08 -4.09
N ARG A 143 14.49 -8.64 -2.92
CA ARG A 143 14.09 -9.21 -1.63
C ARG A 143 12.98 -8.40 -0.96
N VAL A 144 11.76 -8.92 -0.96
CA VAL A 144 10.63 -8.33 -0.21
C VAL A 144 10.79 -8.62 1.27
N VAL A 145 10.67 -7.60 2.12
CA VAL A 145 10.81 -7.70 3.59
C VAL A 145 9.56 -7.29 4.35
N LEU A 146 8.68 -6.48 3.75
CA LEU A 146 7.46 -6.01 4.37
C LEU A 146 6.39 -5.74 3.32
N LEU A 147 5.16 -6.12 3.64
CA LEU A 147 3.95 -5.71 2.93
C LEU A 147 3.26 -4.65 3.80
N LEU A 148 3.00 -3.46 3.25
CA LEU A 148 2.54 -2.30 4.02
C LEU A 148 1.34 -1.63 3.35
N ALA A 149 0.18 -1.65 3.99
CA ALA A 149 -1.03 -0.99 3.51
C ALA A 149 -1.28 0.36 4.20
N VAL A 150 -1.93 1.30 3.49
CA VAL A 150 -2.45 2.48 4.16
C VAL A 150 -3.68 2.11 4.99
N VAL A 151 -4.59 1.29 4.44
CA VAL A 151 -5.77 0.81 5.17
C VAL A 151 -5.91 -0.70 5.02
N ASP A 152 -5.97 -1.43 6.14
CA ASP A 152 -6.45 -2.81 6.18
C ASP A 152 -7.95 -2.82 6.46
N ARG A 153 -8.72 -3.08 5.42
CA ARG A 153 -10.17 -3.20 5.46
C ARG A 153 -10.63 -4.61 5.78
N GLY A 154 -9.84 -5.61 5.45
CA GLY A 154 -10.27 -6.99 5.43
C GLY A 154 -9.84 -7.84 6.61
N GLY A 155 -8.72 -7.54 7.25
CA GLY A 155 -8.17 -8.28 8.38
C GLY A 155 -7.55 -9.64 8.03
N THR A 156 -7.48 -10.02 6.74
CA THR A 156 -6.95 -11.33 6.29
C THR A 156 -5.54 -11.25 5.71
N ALA A 157 -5.07 -10.06 5.37
CA ALA A 157 -3.80 -9.86 4.67
C ALA A 157 -2.60 -10.35 5.49
N ALA A 158 -2.61 -10.18 6.82
CA ALA A 158 -1.54 -10.63 7.69
C ALA A 158 -1.35 -12.15 7.66
N ALA A 159 -2.44 -12.92 7.72
CA ALA A 159 -2.39 -14.38 7.65
C ALA A 159 -1.86 -14.85 6.28
N MET A 160 -2.40 -14.27 5.20
CA MET A 160 -1.97 -14.61 3.84
C MET A 160 -0.51 -14.25 3.56
N ALA A 161 -0.02 -13.13 4.10
CA ALA A 161 1.39 -12.74 3.99
C ALA A 161 2.30 -13.70 4.75
N ALA A 162 1.90 -14.11 5.96
CA ALA A 162 2.65 -15.04 6.79
C ALA A 162 2.78 -16.43 6.14
N GLU A 163 1.77 -16.91 5.44
CA GLU A 163 1.82 -18.18 4.68
C GLU A 163 2.93 -18.18 3.60
N GLU A 164 3.28 -17.00 3.08
CA GLU A 164 4.37 -16.83 2.11
C GLU A 164 5.68 -16.31 2.72
N GLY A 165 5.74 -16.21 4.05
CA GLY A 165 6.93 -15.80 4.78
C GLY A 165 7.19 -14.30 4.81
N TRP A 166 6.20 -13.45 4.53
CA TRP A 166 6.31 -12.00 4.58
C TRP A 166 5.65 -11.39 5.82
N ALA A 167 6.27 -10.36 6.38
CA ALA A 167 5.65 -9.51 7.38
C ALA A 167 4.59 -8.61 6.72
N PHE A 168 3.52 -8.32 7.45
CA PHE A 168 2.48 -7.36 7.04
C PHE A 168 2.24 -6.34 8.14
N ASP A 169 2.00 -5.08 7.75
CA ASP A 169 1.54 -4.01 8.62
C ASP A 169 0.60 -3.06 7.85
N ALA A 170 -0.19 -2.27 8.58
CA ALA A 170 -1.06 -1.25 8.01
C ALA A 170 -1.08 0.00 8.89
N LEU A 171 -1.22 1.18 8.27
CA LEU A 171 -1.34 2.43 9.03
C LEU A 171 -2.66 2.49 9.80
N PHE A 172 -3.74 2.04 9.17
CA PHE A 172 -5.10 2.04 9.75
C PHE A 172 -5.78 0.70 9.49
N SER A 173 -6.52 0.24 10.48
CA SER A 173 -7.42 -0.91 10.38
C SER A 173 -8.86 -0.46 10.13
N ALA A 174 -9.76 -1.39 9.78
CA ALA A 174 -11.20 -1.14 9.75
C ALA A 174 -11.70 -0.60 11.11
N ALA A 175 -11.22 -1.16 12.22
CA ALA A 175 -11.57 -0.74 13.57
C ALA A 175 -11.17 0.72 13.88
N ASP A 176 -10.01 1.19 13.40
CA ASP A 176 -9.61 2.61 13.51
C ASP A 176 -10.61 3.55 12.81
N LEU A 177 -11.27 3.07 11.75
CA LEU A 177 -12.28 3.81 10.99
C LEU A 177 -13.70 3.64 11.56
N GLY A 178 -13.88 2.84 12.62
CA GLY A 178 -15.17 2.56 13.25
C GLY A 178 -16.03 1.54 12.51
N PHE A 179 -15.39 0.56 11.85
CA PHE A 179 -16.03 -0.53 11.13
C PHE A 179 -15.44 -1.89 11.50
N ASP A 180 -16.19 -2.94 11.23
CA ASP A 180 -15.72 -4.31 11.29
C ASP A 180 -14.92 -4.68 10.04
N TYR A 181 -14.06 -5.70 10.17
CA TYR A 181 -13.35 -6.28 9.03
C TYR A 181 -14.31 -6.99 8.06
N GLU A 182 -14.07 -6.84 6.76
CA GLU A 182 -14.89 -7.42 5.69
C GLU A 182 -14.15 -8.44 4.81
N GLY A 183 -13.02 -8.96 5.26
CA GLY A 183 -12.15 -9.83 4.46
C GLY A 183 -12.50 -11.31 4.45
N ALA A 184 -13.33 -11.77 5.36
CA ALA A 184 -13.71 -13.17 5.51
C ALA A 184 -14.70 -13.66 4.45
#